data_e03e9030749ac5ae859004b1cc689f4a
#
_entry.id   e03e9030749ac5ae859004b1cc689f4a
#
_cell.length_a   1.000
_cell.length_b   1.000
_cell.length_c   1.000
_cell.angle_alpha   90.00
_cell.angle_beta   90.00
_cell.angle_gamma   90.00
#
_symmetry.space_group_name_H-M   'P 1'
#
loop_
_entity.id
_entity.type
_entity.pdbx_description
1 polymer ?
#
loop_
_entity_poly.entity_id
_entity_poly.type
_entity_poly.pdbx_seq_one_letter_code
_entity_poly.pdbx_strand_id
1 'polypeptide(L)'
;MQAIRHIMLDAYDCDMQQADSFMAVNNLLVNLTHELGMRPVMPPFLLPYYYCDETEDGGISAFIICENGSHVTIHTFPYRHCYFVDILTDTFCEESKVIHLISQQIYARTINIHAVDRRNDNSPSSAINSELDFGPHYMITVEDFDVTAEQIFKWLDNIAPKINMQPISRPYVIFDKVQSPEYISGILVVAQSHIAFHYSIAERMANIDIFSCSFLDDGIVECILEQAFGETAKIDLFARGSKYKNTIHYAEQHRHHLRINRAWQDNILE
;
A
#
# COMPACT_ATOMS: atom_id res chain seq x y z
N MET A 1 -19.83 -13.69 -11.25
CA MET A 1 -18.95 -13.24 -10.15
C MET A 1 -18.51 -11.82 -10.49
N GLN A 2 -18.56 -10.92 -9.52
CA GLN A 2 -18.12 -9.54 -9.72
C GLN A 2 -16.59 -9.51 -9.69
N ALA A 3 -15.95 -8.76 -10.59
CA ALA A 3 -14.50 -8.62 -10.61
C ALA A 3 -14.02 -7.93 -9.32
N ILE A 4 -12.90 -8.36 -8.77
CA ILE A 4 -12.22 -7.67 -7.67
C ILE A 4 -10.95 -7.06 -8.24
N ARG A 5 -10.92 -5.74 -8.34
CA ARG A 5 -9.75 -5.00 -8.86
C ARG A 5 -8.83 -4.59 -7.73
N HIS A 6 -7.57 -4.83 -7.93
CA HIS A 6 -6.51 -4.25 -7.13
C HIS A 6 -5.75 -3.24 -7.97
N ILE A 7 -5.76 -1.98 -7.54
CA ILE A 7 -5.08 -0.88 -8.22
C ILE A 7 -3.93 -0.45 -7.33
N MET A 8 -2.73 -0.60 -7.85
CA MET A 8 -1.48 -0.21 -7.22
C MET A 8 -0.97 1.06 -7.89
N LEU A 9 -0.63 2.07 -7.11
CA LEU A 9 -0.15 3.36 -7.60
C LEU A 9 1.14 3.74 -6.88
N ASP A 10 2.17 4.04 -7.66
CA ASP A 10 3.48 4.48 -7.20
C ASP A 10 3.74 5.90 -7.71
N ALA A 11 3.83 6.86 -6.79
CA ALA A 11 3.97 8.27 -7.09
C ALA A 11 5.34 8.80 -6.70
N TYR A 12 5.92 9.65 -7.56
CA TYR A 12 7.26 10.19 -7.40
C TYR A 12 7.30 11.68 -7.69
N ASP A 13 8.32 12.35 -7.17
CA ASP A 13 8.46 13.81 -7.21
C ASP A 13 7.22 14.49 -6.64
N CYS A 14 6.73 13.97 -5.53
CA CYS A 14 5.55 14.50 -4.87
C CYS A 14 5.88 15.76 -4.06
N ASP A 15 4.84 16.56 -3.81
CA ASP A 15 4.91 17.68 -2.88
C ASP A 15 5.10 17.14 -1.46
N MET A 16 6.27 17.42 -0.88
CA MET A 16 6.65 16.96 0.45
C MET A 16 5.69 17.46 1.53
N GLN A 17 5.24 18.73 1.45
CA GLN A 17 4.36 19.31 2.46
C GLN A 17 2.96 18.68 2.42
N GLN A 18 2.46 18.35 1.22
CA GLN A 18 1.19 17.64 1.07
C GLN A 18 1.31 16.18 1.52
N ALA A 19 2.40 15.50 1.17
CA ALA A 19 2.67 14.11 1.57
C ALA A 19 2.87 13.96 3.08
N ASP A 20 3.30 15.02 3.78
CA ASP A 20 3.48 15.09 5.24
C ASP A 20 2.25 15.70 5.97
N SER A 21 1.16 15.97 5.25
CA SER A 21 -0.03 16.58 5.81
C SER A 21 -1.10 15.55 6.17
N PHE A 22 -1.43 15.43 7.46
CA PHE A 22 -2.55 14.62 7.92
C PHE A 22 -3.86 14.96 7.21
N MET A 23 -4.10 16.25 6.97
CA MET A 23 -5.33 16.68 6.29
C MET A 23 -5.34 16.29 4.82
N ALA A 24 -4.22 16.39 4.11
CA ALA A 24 -4.13 15.98 2.72
C ALA A 24 -4.33 14.47 2.58
N VAL A 25 -3.65 13.67 3.42
CA VAL A 25 -3.79 12.21 3.45
C VAL A 25 -5.22 11.79 3.83
N ASN A 26 -5.81 12.39 4.87
CA ASN A 26 -7.20 12.13 5.25
C ASN A 26 -8.18 12.45 4.11
N ASN A 27 -8.04 13.63 3.51
CA ASN A 27 -8.92 14.07 2.42
C ASN A 27 -8.76 13.18 1.19
N LEU A 28 -7.54 12.70 0.91
CA LEU A 28 -7.31 11.75 -0.16
C LEU A 28 -8.15 10.48 0.05
N LEU A 29 -8.08 9.86 1.24
CA LEU A 29 -8.84 8.64 1.54
C LEU A 29 -10.35 8.87 1.46
N VAL A 30 -10.85 9.96 2.04
CA VAL A 30 -12.28 10.29 2.06
C VAL A 30 -12.81 10.60 0.65
N ASN A 31 -12.10 11.46 -0.09
CA ASN A 31 -12.55 11.88 -1.41
C ASN A 31 -12.44 10.73 -2.41
N LEU A 32 -11.35 9.95 -2.35
CA LEU A 32 -11.15 8.82 -3.24
C LEU A 32 -12.24 7.77 -3.07
N THR A 33 -12.55 7.37 -1.84
CA THR A 33 -13.61 6.39 -1.57
C THR A 33 -14.99 6.92 -2.00
N HIS A 34 -15.30 8.18 -1.72
CA HIS A 34 -16.56 8.81 -2.14
C HIS A 34 -16.70 8.85 -3.66
N GLU A 35 -15.70 9.36 -4.37
CA GLU A 35 -15.73 9.54 -5.82
C GLU A 35 -15.69 8.21 -6.61
N LEU A 36 -15.12 7.16 -6.02
CA LEU A 36 -15.13 5.81 -6.57
C LEU A 36 -16.40 5.01 -6.19
N GLY A 37 -17.31 5.60 -5.41
CA GLY A 37 -18.55 4.94 -4.98
C GLY A 37 -18.34 3.82 -3.95
N MET A 38 -17.16 3.78 -3.32
CA MET A 38 -16.88 2.88 -2.20
C MET A 38 -17.59 3.39 -0.95
N ARG A 39 -18.03 2.48 -0.08
CA ARG A 39 -18.75 2.83 1.16
C ARG A 39 -17.89 2.52 2.38
N PRO A 40 -17.29 3.54 3.04
CA PRO A 40 -16.49 3.32 4.24
C PRO A 40 -17.30 2.71 5.39
N VAL A 41 -16.72 1.72 6.08
CA VAL A 41 -17.26 1.11 7.30
C VAL A 41 -16.61 1.67 8.56
N MET A 42 -15.59 2.49 8.39
CA MET A 42 -14.88 3.19 9.45
C MET A 42 -14.35 4.54 8.94
N PRO A 43 -14.07 5.51 9.81
CA PRO A 43 -13.30 6.69 9.42
C PRO A 43 -11.87 6.31 9.03
N PRO A 44 -11.16 7.14 8.24
CA PRO A 44 -9.75 6.92 7.95
C PRO A 44 -8.91 6.76 9.22
N PHE A 45 -8.02 5.78 9.22
CA PHE A 45 -7.01 5.59 10.26
C PHE A 45 -5.68 6.12 9.75
N LEU A 46 -5.07 7.06 10.49
CA LEU A 46 -3.80 7.69 10.14
C LEU A 46 -2.78 7.43 11.25
N LEU A 47 -1.64 6.91 10.87
CA LEU A 47 -0.53 6.63 11.77
C LEU A 47 0.75 7.32 11.27
N PRO A 48 1.20 8.40 11.93
CA PRO A 48 2.51 8.97 11.65
C PRO A 48 3.60 8.04 12.18
N TYR A 49 4.60 7.76 11.38
CA TYR A 49 5.74 6.97 11.75
C TYR A 49 7.03 7.64 11.32
N TYR A 50 7.80 8.16 12.29
CA TYR A 50 9.05 8.87 12.08
C TYR A 50 10.20 8.28 12.90
N TYR A 51 9.98 7.13 13.53
CA TYR A 51 10.96 6.42 14.36
C TYR A 51 11.59 5.26 13.59
N CYS A 52 11.97 5.50 12.33
CA CYS A 52 12.67 4.54 11.49
C CYS A 52 14.19 4.79 11.57
N ASP A 53 14.97 3.75 11.32
CA ASP A 53 16.44 3.83 11.35
C ASP A 53 16.96 4.81 10.30
N GLU A 54 16.32 4.82 9.12
CA GLU A 54 16.56 5.79 8.06
C GLU A 54 15.54 6.93 8.17
N THR A 55 16.00 8.13 8.51
CA THR A 55 15.14 9.32 8.70
C THR A 55 14.29 9.63 7.46
N GLU A 56 14.79 9.28 6.28
CA GLU A 56 14.12 9.48 4.99
C GLU A 56 12.91 8.57 4.80
N ASP A 57 12.79 7.50 5.56
CA ASP A 57 11.67 6.55 5.52
C ASP A 57 10.49 6.96 6.42
N GLY A 58 10.63 8.07 7.15
CA GLY A 58 9.54 8.63 7.95
C GLY A 58 8.40 9.18 7.12
N GLY A 59 7.16 9.02 7.59
CA GLY A 59 5.97 9.54 6.92
C GLY A 59 4.67 9.10 7.58
N ILE A 60 3.58 9.09 6.81
CA ILE A 60 2.25 8.74 7.27
C ILE A 60 1.80 7.46 6.57
N SER A 61 1.44 6.44 7.37
CA SER A 61 0.70 5.28 6.90
C SER A 61 -0.77 5.45 7.25
N ALA A 62 -1.66 5.27 6.28
CA ALA A 62 -3.08 5.45 6.52
C ALA A 62 -3.91 4.45 5.71
N PHE A 63 -5.10 4.14 6.23
CA PHE A 63 -6.04 3.27 5.54
C PHE A 63 -7.51 3.63 5.84
N ILE A 64 -8.39 3.16 4.99
CA ILE A 64 -9.83 3.16 5.18
C ILE A 64 -10.39 1.83 4.65
N ILE A 65 -11.20 1.15 5.46
CA ILE A 65 -11.89 -0.08 5.07
C ILE A 65 -13.29 0.29 4.60
N CYS A 66 -13.72 -0.33 3.51
CA CYS A 66 -15.03 -0.15 2.91
C CYS A 66 -15.83 -1.46 2.89
N GLU A 67 -17.13 -1.36 2.58
CA GLU A 67 -17.99 -2.53 2.34
C GLU A 67 -17.41 -3.45 1.26
N ASN A 68 -17.92 -4.67 1.21
CA ASN A 68 -17.60 -5.69 0.20
C ASN A 68 -16.12 -6.09 0.15
N GLY A 69 -15.42 -6.08 1.30
CA GLY A 69 -14.01 -6.45 1.39
C GLY A 69 -13.08 -5.51 0.63
N SER A 70 -13.45 -4.23 0.56
CA SER A 70 -12.68 -3.20 -0.13
C SER A 70 -11.88 -2.34 0.84
N HIS A 71 -10.78 -1.76 0.37
CA HIS A 71 -9.98 -0.82 1.15
C HIS A 71 -9.22 0.17 0.27
N VAL A 72 -8.74 1.24 0.88
CA VAL A 72 -7.68 2.09 0.35
C VAL A 72 -6.61 2.24 1.41
N THR A 73 -5.35 2.04 1.03
CA THR A 73 -4.18 2.33 1.86
C THR A 73 -3.30 3.37 1.20
N ILE A 74 -2.57 4.14 1.99
CA ILE A 74 -1.52 5.04 1.52
C ILE A 74 -0.34 5.00 2.48
N HIS A 75 0.86 4.96 1.91
CA HIS A 75 2.13 5.11 2.62
C HIS A 75 2.90 6.27 2.00
N THR A 76 3.14 7.32 2.77
CA THR A 76 3.89 8.48 2.31
C THR A 76 5.33 8.44 2.80
N PHE A 77 6.23 8.89 1.95
CA PHE A 77 7.66 9.07 2.24
C PHE A 77 8.06 10.50 1.84
N PRO A 78 7.66 11.51 2.63
CA PRO A 78 7.84 12.93 2.27
C PRO A 78 9.29 13.27 1.93
N TYR A 79 10.24 12.76 2.73
CA TYR A 79 11.67 13.02 2.53
C TYR A 79 12.27 12.28 1.33
N ARG A 80 11.61 11.22 0.85
CA ARG A 80 11.94 10.54 -0.41
C ARG A 80 11.16 11.10 -1.60
N HIS A 81 10.27 12.07 -1.39
CA HIS A 81 9.38 12.62 -2.40
C HIS A 81 8.56 11.56 -3.14
N CYS A 82 8.08 10.55 -2.42
CA CYS A 82 7.23 9.51 -2.99
C CYS A 82 6.12 9.07 -2.05
N TYR A 83 5.11 8.42 -2.62
CA TYR A 83 4.07 7.73 -1.88
C TYR A 83 3.49 6.57 -2.69
N PHE A 84 2.91 5.61 -2.00
CA PHE A 84 2.29 4.42 -2.57
C PHE A 84 0.85 4.33 -2.12
N VAL A 85 -0.06 4.04 -3.06
CA VAL A 85 -1.49 3.86 -2.79
C VAL A 85 -1.92 2.50 -3.31
N ASP A 86 -2.71 1.79 -2.50
CA ASP A 86 -3.35 0.55 -2.88
C ASP A 86 -4.86 0.67 -2.72
N ILE A 87 -5.60 0.24 -3.74
CA ILE A 87 -7.06 0.25 -3.77
C ILE A 87 -7.53 -1.15 -4.13
N LEU A 88 -8.13 -1.83 -3.19
CA LEU A 88 -8.88 -3.06 -3.46
C LEU A 88 -10.36 -2.73 -3.52
N THR A 89 -11.01 -3.03 -4.64
CA THR A 89 -12.41 -2.65 -4.85
C THR A 89 -13.15 -3.63 -5.77
N ASP A 90 -14.42 -3.83 -5.48
CA ASP A 90 -15.38 -4.54 -6.34
C ASP A 90 -16.04 -3.60 -7.37
N THR A 91 -15.79 -2.30 -7.26
CA THR A 91 -16.36 -1.28 -8.15
C THR A 91 -15.41 -0.99 -9.31
N PHE A 92 -15.96 -0.98 -10.52
CA PHE A 92 -15.16 -0.59 -11.69
C PHE A 92 -14.80 0.90 -11.63
N CYS A 93 -13.52 1.20 -11.77
CA CYS A 93 -13.02 2.57 -11.87
C CYS A 93 -11.95 2.67 -12.98
N GLU A 94 -11.96 3.78 -13.70
CA GLU A 94 -10.94 4.07 -14.70
C GLU A 94 -9.65 4.57 -14.02
N GLU A 95 -8.52 4.07 -14.47
CA GLU A 95 -7.20 4.45 -13.93
C GLU A 95 -6.93 5.95 -14.04
N SER A 96 -7.36 6.56 -15.14
CA SER A 96 -7.27 8.01 -15.35
C SER A 96 -8.02 8.82 -14.29
N LYS A 97 -9.19 8.35 -13.87
CA LYS A 97 -9.97 8.97 -12.80
C LYS A 97 -9.25 8.84 -11.45
N VAL A 98 -8.67 7.67 -11.16
CA VAL A 98 -7.90 7.44 -9.92
C VAL A 98 -6.69 8.38 -9.86
N ILE A 99 -5.90 8.45 -10.93
CA ILE A 99 -4.75 9.35 -11.02
C ILE A 99 -5.18 10.81 -10.79
N HIS A 100 -6.25 11.25 -11.44
CA HIS A 100 -6.77 12.61 -11.28
C HIS A 100 -7.15 12.94 -9.85
N LEU A 101 -7.92 12.07 -9.20
CA LEU A 101 -8.39 12.27 -7.82
C LEU A 101 -7.23 12.33 -6.82
N ILE A 102 -6.24 11.45 -6.97
CA ILE A 102 -5.07 11.41 -6.10
C ILE A 102 -4.22 12.67 -6.29
N SER A 103 -3.96 13.08 -7.54
CA SER A 103 -3.15 14.26 -7.87
C SER A 103 -3.76 15.58 -7.37
N GLN A 104 -5.08 15.63 -7.17
CA GLN A 104 -5.75 16.80 -6.57
C GLN A 104 -5.45 16.97 -5.08
N GLN A 105 -5.10 15.91 -4.36
CA GLN A 105 -4.85 15.93 -2.93
C GLN A 105 -3.35 16.00 -2.60
N ILE A 106 -2.57 15.15 -3.28
CA ILE A 106 -1.11 15.12 -3.13
C ILE A 106 -0.50 15.13 -4.54
N TYR A 107 0.03 16.26 -4.92
CA TYR A 107 0.67 16.41 -6.23
C TYR A 107 1.88 15.47 -6.35
N ALA A 108 1.99 14.80 -7.49
CA ALA A 108 3.17 14.06 -7.90
C ALA A 108 3.43 14.27 -9.39
N ARG A 109 4.69 14.43 -9.76
CA ARG A 109 5.08 14.65 -11.16
C ARG A 109 4.98 13.39 -12.00
N THR A 110 5.27 12.25 -11.40
CA THR A 110 5.22 10.94 -12.06
C THR A 110 4.35 10.00 -11.25
N ILE A 111 3.38 9.38 -11.89
CA ILE A 111 2.52 8.38 -11.30
C ILE A 111 2.54 7.15 -12.21
N ASN A 112 2.95 6.01 -11.65
CA ASN A 112 2.80 4.71 -12.28
C ASN A 112 1.58 4.04 -11.67
N ILE A 113 0.74 3.44 -12.49
CA ILE A 113 -0.45 2.73 -12.04
C ILE A 113 -0.49 1.34 -12.67
N HIS A 114 -0.84 0.36 -11.86
CA HIS A 114 -1.06 -1.02 -12.28
C HIS A 114 -2.40 -1.48 -11.72
N ALA A 115 -3.25 -2.03 -12.56
CA ALA A 115 -4.53 -2.59 -12.15
C ALA A 115 -4.58 -4.08 -12.50
N VAL A 116 -4.94 -4.89 -11.53
CA VAL A 116 -5.04 -6.34 -11.62
C VAL A 116 -6.44 -6.78 -11.26
N ASP A 117 -7.01 -7.74 -11.99
CA ASP A 117 -8.23 -8.44 -11.57
C ASP A 117 -7.81 -9.68 -10.78
N ARG A 118 -8.11 -9.68 -9.47
CA ARG A 118 -7.72 -10.74 -8.53
C ARG A 118 -8.37 -12.09 -8.83
N ARG A 119 -9.44 -12.12 -9.63
CA ARG A 119 -10.15 -13.34 -10.01
C ARG A 119 -9.73 -13.92 -11.35
N ASN A 120 -8.94 -13.19 -12.13
CA ASN A 120 -8.41 -13.66 -13.40
C ASN A 120 -7.04 -14.35 -13.21
N ASP A 121 -6.92 -15.59 -13.72
CA ASP A 121 -5.73 -16.44 -13.58
C ASP A 121 -4.48 -15.95 -14.33
N ASN A 122 -4.55 -14.83 -15.04
CA ASN A 122 -3.51 -14.36 -15.93
C ASN A 122 -2.67 -13.17 -15.40
N SER A 123 -2.68 -12.94 -14.09
CA SER A 123 -1.83 -11.90 -13.52
C SER A 123 -0.35 -12.31 -13.61
N PRO A 124 0.48 -11.56 -14.32
CA PRO A 124 1.90 -11.91 -14.41
C PRO A 124 2.58 -11.64 -13.07
N SER A 125 3.05 -12.70 -12.43
CA SER A 125 3.98 -12.56 -11.31
C SER A 125 5.29 -11.96 -11.83
N SER A 126 5.83 -10.95 -11.15
CA SER A 126 7.09 -10.31 -11.52
C SER A 126 8.21 -10.73 -10.57
N ALA A 127 9.37 -11.09 -11.12
CA ALA A 127 10.55 -11.27 -10.30
C ALA A 127 10.97 -9.92 -9.68
N ILE A 128 11.28 -9.92 -8.39
CA ILE A 128 11.74 -8.75 -7.67
C ILE A 128 13.23 -8.58 -7.83
N ASN A 129 13.65 -7.39 -8.23
CA ASN A 129 15.06 -7.00 -8.23
C ASN A 129 15.34 -6.14 -6.99
N SER A 130 15.96 -6.72 -5.97
CA SER A 130 16.25 -6.05 -4.69
C SER A 130 17.13 -4.81 -4.82
N GLU A 131 17.86 -4.64 -5.93
CA GLU A 131 18.66 -3.45 -6.19
C GLU A 131 17.85 -2.32 -6.83
N LEU A 132 16.84 -2.66 -7.66
CA LEU A 132 16.09 -1.71 -8.48
C LEU A 132 14.73 -1.35 -7.89
N ASP A 133 14.04 -2.35 -7.33
CA ASP A 133 12.66 -2.21 -6.88
C ASP A 133 12.59 -1.70 -5.43
N PHE A 134 11.53 -0.98 -5.11
CA PHE A 134 11.30 -0.45 -3.77
C PHE A 134 10.94 -1.58 -2.80
N GLY A 135 10.07 -2.48 -3.21
CA GLY A 135 9.72 -3.67 -2.43
C GLY A 135 8.71 -4.59 -3.10
N PRO A 136 8.41 -5.73 -2.47
CA PRO A 136 7.42 -6.69 -2.93
C PRO A 136 5.99 -6.31 -2.54
N HIS A 137 5.04 -6.73 -3.37
CA HIS A 137 3.62 -6.79 -3.05
C HIS A 137 3.10 -8.19 -3.37
N TYR A 138 2.83 -8.97 -2.34
CA TYR A 138 2.21 -10.28 -2.48
C TYR A 138 0.70 -10.12 -2.45
N MET A 139 0.02 -10.66 -3.46
CA MET A 139 -1.42 -10.77 -3.54
C MET A 139 -1.80 -12.24 -3.42
N ILE A 140 -2.49 -12.59 -2.34
CA ILE A 140 -2.84 -13.97 -2.03
C ILE A 140 -4.36 -14.12 -2.13
N THR A 141 -4.80 -15.14 -2.84
CA THR A 141 -6.21 -15.55 -2.91
C THR A 141 -6.33 -16.97 -2.37
N VAL A 142 -7.24 -17.16 -1.40
CA VAL A 142 -7.50 -18.47 -0.77
C VAL A 142 -8.97 -18.78 -0.98
N GLU A 143 -9.25 -19.95 -1.57
CA GLU A 143 -10.61 -20.44 -1.83
C GLU A 143 -10.97 -21.58 -0.87
N ASP A 144 -12.28 -21.87 -0.74
CA ASP A 144 -12.81 -22.93 0.13
C ASP A 144 -12.29 -22.88 1.58
N PHE A 145 -12.19 -21.68 2.10
CA PHE A 145 -11.57 -21.40 3.40
C PHE A 145 -12.60 -20.81 4.38
N ASP A 146 -12.60 -21.31 5.62
CA ASP A 146 -13.43 -20.78 6.69
C ASP A 146 -12.57 -20.11 7.77
N VAL A 147 -12.91 -18.87 8.11
CA VAL A 147 -12.17 -18.12 9.12
C VAL A 147 -13.08 -17.20 9.93
N THR A 148 -12.79 -17.03 11.20
CA THR A 148 -13.47 -16.09 12.09
C THR A 148 -12.67 -14.80 12.25
N ALA A 149 -13.33 -13.71 12.68
CA ALA A 149 -12.65 -12.44 12.97
C ALA A 149 -11.51 -12.59 13.98
N GLU A 150 -11.69 -13.43 15.01
CA GLU A 150 -10.66 -13.72 16.00
C GLU A 150 -9.44 -14.44 15.41
N GLN A 151 -9.64 -15.32 14.43
CA GLN A 151 -8.55 -16.01 13.75
C GLN A 151 -7.82 -15.06 12.80
N ILE A 152 -8.54 -14.17 12.09
CA ILE A 152 -7.92 -13.11 11.27
C ILE A 152 -7.08 -12.20 12.14
N PHE A 153 -7.61 -11.74 13.29
CA PHE A 153 -6.85 -10.90 14.23
C PHE A 153 -5.56 -11.60 14.69
N LYS A 154 -5.65 -12.86 15.12
CA LYS A 154 -4.48 -13.62 15.56
C LYS A 154 -3.47 -13.85 14.45
N TRP A 155 -3.93 -14.11 13.25
CA TRP A 155 -3.03 -14.30 12.10
C TRP A 155 -2.28 -13.01 11.78
N LEU A 156 -2.99 -11.88 11.66
CA LEU A 156 -2.39 -10.56 11.40
C LEU A 156 -1.40 -10.15 12.52
N ASP A 157 -1.75 -10.42 13.79
CA ASP A 157 -0.91 -10.09 14.94
C ASP A 157 0.41 -10.88 14.99
N ASN A 158 0.46 -12.03 14.33
CA ASN A 158 1.60 -12.95 14.39
C ASN A 158 2.40 -13.04 13.09
N ILE A 159 1.87 -12.61 11.95
CA ILE A 159 2.52 -12.80 10.64
C ILE A 159 3.73 -11.88 10.47
N ALA A 160 3.60 -10.58 10.79
CA ALA A 160 4.62 -9.57 10.50
C ALA A 160 6.02 -9.94 11.04
N PRO A 161 6.21 -10.30 12.32
CA PRO A 161 7.55 -10.67 12.79
C PRO A 161 8.09 -11.94 12.14
N LYS A 162 7.24 -12.86 11.67
CA LYS A 162 7.67 -14.09 11.01
C LYS A 162 8.27 -13.84 9.61
N ILE A 163 7.83 -12.79 8.95
CA ILE A 163 8.34 -12.36 7.64
C ILE A 163 9.27 -11.14 7.76
N ASN A 164 9.84 -10.93 8.94
CA ASN A 164 10.79 -9.85 9.23
C ASN A 164 10.22 -8.44 9.00
N MET A 165 8.92 -8.24 9.22
CA MET A 165 8.28 -6.92 9.22
C MET A 165 8.02 -6.45 10.65
N GLN A 166 8.16 -5.15 10.90
CA GLN A 166 7.93 -4.55 12.21
C GLN A 166 6.50 -3.98 12.32
N PRO A 167 5.59 -4.56 13.12
CA PRO A 167 4.27 -3.98 13.33
C PRO A 167 4.37 -2.67 14.12
N ILE A 168 3.69 -1.62 13.64
CA ILE A 168 3.60 -0.31 14.30
C ILE A 168 2.19 -0.01 14.81
N SER A 169 1.25 -0.93 14.58
CA SER A 169 -0.09 -0.93 15.15
C SER A 169 -0.47 -2.31 15.64
N ARG A 170 -1.62 -2.44 16.29
CA ARG A 170 -2.31 -3.72 16.44
C ARG A 170 -3.22 -3.94 15.22
N PRO A 171 -3.57 -5.18 14.88
CA PRO A 171 -4.54 -5.44 13.83
C PRO A 171 -5.87 -4.73 14.09
N TYR A 172 -6.42 -4.13 13.06
CA TYR A 172 -7.78 -3.61 13.05
C TYR A 172 -8.65 -4.59 12.28
N VAL A 173 -9.66 -5.18 12.93
CA VAL A 173 -10.56 -6.16 12.31
C VAL A 173 -12.00 -5.71 12.50
N ILE A 174 -12.77 -5.70 11.42
CA ILE A 174 -14.14 -5.19 11.38
C ILE A 174 -15.02 -6.04 10.46
N PHE A 175 -16.31 -6.13 10.79
CA PHE A 175 -17.33 -6.61 9.88
C PHE A 175 -17.84 -5.46 9.02
N ASP A 176 -18.11 -5.71 7.74
CA ASP A 176 -18.62 -4.69 6.82
C ASP A 176 -20.04 -4.20 7.17
N LYS A 177 -20.83 -5.03 7.82
CA LYS A 177 -22.22 -4.73 8.23
C LYS A 177 -22.49 -5.25 9.65
N VAL A 178 -23.23 -4.49 10.44
CA VAL A 178 -23.61 -4.87 11.80
C VAL A 178 -24.63 -6.01 11.79
N GLN A 179 -25.57 -5.97 10.84
CA GLN A 179 -26.55 -7.03 10.66
C GLN A 179 -26.26 -7.75 9.35
N SER A 180 -26.20 -9.09 9.41
CA SER A 180 -25.90 -9.94 8.26
C SER A 180 -24.59 -9.54 7.58
N PRO A 181 -23.44 -9.66 8.26
CA PRO A 181 -22.15 -9.34 7.66
C PRO A 181 -21.87 -10.23 6.45
N GLU A 182 -21.34 -9.65 5.41
CA GLU A 182 -20.95 -10.37 4.18
C GLU A 182 -19.44 -10.53 4.11
N TYR A 183 -18.68 -9.60 4.75
CA TYR A 183 -17.24 -9.61 4.78
C TYR A 183 -16.69 -9.39 6.19
N ILE A 184 -15.53 -9.99 6.45
CA ILE A 184 -14.67 -9.70 7.58
C ILE A 184 -13.37 -9.11 7.00
N SER A 185 -13.05 -7.88 7.38
CA SER A 185 -11.86 -7.19 6.89
C SER A 185 -10.91 -6.89 8.02
N GLY A 186 -9.61 -7.09 7.80
CA GLY A 186 -8.56 -6.76 8.74
C GLY A 186 -7.38 -6.06 8.09
N ILE A 187 -6.77 -5.10 8.78
CA ILE A 187 -5.53 -4.44 8.34
C ILE A 187 -4.57 -4.32 9.52
N LEU A 188 -3.32 -4.65 9.27
CA LEU A 188 -2.18 -4.39 10.14
C LEU A 188 -1.24 -3.41 9.46
N VAL A 189 -0.98 -2.27 10.11
CA VAL A 189 0.06 -1.35 9.67
C VAL A 189 1.41 -1.80 10.23
N VAL A 190 2.35 -1.97 9.35
CA VAL A 190 3.75 -2.25 9.67
C VAL A 190 4.62 -1.07 9.26
N ALA A 191 5.89 -1.04 9.63
CA ALA A 191 6.78 0.09 9.31
C ALA A 191 6.71 0.44 7.81
N GLN A 192 6.00 1.54 7.49
CA GLN A 192 5.78 2.09 6.13
C GLN A 192 5.17 1.12 5.11
N SER A 193 4.36 0.17 5.59
CA SER A 193 3.80 -0.92 4.79
C SER A 193 2.51 -1.42 5.44
N HIS A 194 1.85 -2.42 4.85
CA HIS A 194 0.64 -2.99 5.44
C HIS A 194 0.46 -4.47 5.09
N ILE A 195 -0.36 -5.13 5.89
CA ILE A 195 -0.93 -6.45 5.61
C ILE A 195 -2.44 -6.33 5.73
N ALA A 196 -3.16 -6.61 4.63
CA ALA A 196 -4.62 -6.57 4.59
C ALA A 196 -5.20 -7.97 4.39
N PHE A 197 -6.36 -8.22 4.99
CA PHE A 197 -7.08 -9.49 4.92
C PHE A 197 -8.57 -9.21 4.74
N HIS A 198 -9.17 -9.68 3.64
CA HIS A 198 -10.58 -9.54 3.35
C HIS A 198 -11.19 -10.90 3.08
N TYR A 199 -12.12 -11.33 3.92
CA TYR A 199 -12.80 -12.61 3.81
C TYR A 199 -14.27 -12.43 3.43
N SER A 200 -14.66 -13.01 2.31
CA SER A 200 -16.07 -13.16 1.90
C SER A 200 -16.68 -14.38 2.57
N ILE A 201 -17.68 -14.15 3.42
CA ILE A 201 -18.36 -15.22 4.17
C ILE A 201 -19.17 -16.10 3.21
N ALA A 202 -19.85 -15.49 2.24
CA ALA A 202 -20.69 -16.21 1.29
C ALA A 202 -19.89 -17.02 0.26
N GLU A 203 -18.75 -16.49 -0.20
CA GLU A 203 -17.91 -17.15 -1.19
C GLU A 203 -16.86 -18.07 -0.55
N ARG A 204 -16.69 -18.02 0.79
CA ARG A 204 -15.67 -18.75 1.54
C ARG A 204 -14.27 -18.50 0.96
N MET A 205 -13.99 -17.25 0.63
CA MET A 205 -12.78 -16.83 -0.07
C MET A 205 -12.12 -15.66 0.64
N ALA A 206 -10.81 -15.70 0.76
CA ALA A 206 -10.01 -14.60 1.28
C ALA A 206 -9.14 -13.97 0.20
N ASN A 207 -9.07 -12.64 0.19
CA ASN A 207 -8.06 -11.85 -0.51
C ASN A 207 -7.13 -11.23 0.54
N ILE A 208 -5.84 -11.51 0.43
CA ILE A 208 -4.82 -11.06 1.36
C ILE A 208 -3.76 -10.29 0.58
N ASP A 209 -3.27 -9.20 1.17
CA ASP A 209 -2.23 -8.36 0.60
C ASP A 209 -1.11 -8.17 1.60
N ILE A 210 0.14 -8.34 1.15
CA ILE A 210 1.33 -8.01 1.92
C ILE A 210 2.16 -7.06 1.07
N PHE A 211 2.09 -5.77 1.38
CA PHE A 211 2.97 -4.77 0.78
C PHE A 211 4.13 -4.47 1.72
N SER A 212 5.35 -4.49 1.20
CA SER A 212 6.56 -4.14 1.93
C SER A 212 7.37 -3.08 1.20
N CYS A 213 7.88 -2.08 1.94
CA CYS A 213 8.84 -1.10 1.46
C CYS A 213 10.29 -1.61 1.55
N SER A 214 10.50 -2.83 2.02
CA SER A 214 11.79 -3.49 2.11
C SER A 214 11.71 -4.90 1.53
N PHE A 215 12.87 -5.42 1.17
CA PHE A 215 12.97 -6.77 0.62
C PHE A 215 12.56 -7.83 1.65
N LEU A 216 11.75 -8.79 1.22
CA LEU A 216 11.38 -9.97 2.00
C LEU A 216 11.98 -11.21 1.36
N ASP A 217 12.24 -12.24 2.15
CA ASP A 217 12.64 -13.55 1.63
C ASP A 217 11.41 -14.29 1.12
N ASP A 218 11.30 -14.41 -0.21
CA ASP A 218 10.14 -15.03 -0.88
C ASP A 218 9.89 -16.45 -0.39
N GLY A 219 10.95 -17.24 -0.18
CA GLY A 219 10.82 -18.62 0.31
C GLY A 219 10.26 -18.71 1.72
N ILE A 220 10.59 -17.74 2.58
CA ILE A 220 10.01 -17.65 3.94
C ILE A 220 8.55 -17.24 3.87
N VAL A 221 8.23 -16.22 3.05
CA VAL A 221 6.84 -15.74 2.88
C VAL A 221 5.95 -16.84 2.33
N GLU A 222 6.36 -17.50 1.24
CA GLU A 222 5.61 -18.61 0.63
C GLU A 222 5.39 -19.76 1.63
N CYS A 223 6.45 -20.19 2.31
CA CYS A 223 6.36 -21.28 3.30
C CYS A 223 5.36 -20.94 4.44
N ILE A 224 5.34 -19.70 4.93
CA ILE A 224 4.42 -19.28 6.00
C ILE A 224 2.97 -19.22 5.47
N LEU A 225 2.77 -18.76 4.26
CA LEU A 225 1.44 -18.71 3.62
C LEU A 225 0.91 -20.11 3.35
N GLU A 226 1.73 -21.02 2.82
CA GLU A 226 1.37 -22.43 2.63
C GLU A 226 1.05 -23.16 3.95
N GLN A 227 1.79 -22.89 5.02
CA GLN A 227 1.48 -23.41 6.34
C GLN A 227 0.15 -22.89 6.89
N ALA A 228 -0.20 -21.65 6.59
CA ALA A 228 -1.43 -21.02 7.09
C ALA A 228 -2.67 -21.42 6.28
N PHE A 229 -2.55 -21.56 4.97
CA PHE A 229 -3.69 -21.67 4.03
C PHE A 229 -3.64 -22.93 3.16
N GLY A 230 -2.55 -23.72 3.22
CA GLY A 230 -2.37 -24.90 2.40
C GLY A 230 -1.94 -24.59 0.96
N GLU A 231 -1.82 -25.65 0.15
CA GLU A 231 -1.40 -25.57 -1.27
C GLU A 231 -2.45 -24.90 -2.18
N THR A 232 -3.64 -24.61 -1.66
CA THR A 232 -4.73 -23.96 -2.42
C THR A 232 -4.60 -22.44 -2.48
N ALA A 233 -3.67 -21.85 -1.73
CA ALA A 233 -3.40 -20.44 -1.79
C ALA A 233 -2.70 -20.08 -3.11
N LYS A 234 -3.35 -19.25 -3.93
CA LYS A 234 -2.73 -18.64 -5.10
C LYS A 234 -1.97 -17.41 -4.66
N ILE A 235 -0.67 -17.34 -4.98
CA ILE A 235 0.21 -16.23 -4.62
C ILE A 235 0.70 -15.57 -5.91
N ASP A 236 0.37 -14.30 -6.11
CA ASP A 236 0.89 -13.46 -7.17
C ASP A 236 1.84 -12.42 -6.54
N LEU A 237 3.02 -12.23 -7.14
CA LEU A 237 4.05 -11.32 -6.67
C LEU A 237 4.26 -10.18 -7.66
N PHE A 238 4.24 -8.95 -7.17
CA PHE A 238 4.49 -7.75 -7.95
C PHE A 238 5.64 -6.94 -7.36
N ALA A 239 6.55 -6.49 -8.23
CA ALA A 239 7.55 -5.50 -7.88
C ALA A 239 6.90 -4.11 -7.81
N ARG A 240 7.07 -3.40 -6.69
CA ARG A 240 6.54 -2.06 -6.47
C ARG A 240 7.67 -1.06 -6.40
N GLY A 241 7.41 0.08 -6.98
CA GLY A 241 8.28 1.23 -6.88
C GLY A 241 9.64 1.08 -7.56
N SER A 242 10.47 2.10 -7.39
CA SER A 242 11.85 2.13 -7.89
C SER A 242 12.74 2.92 -6.95
N LYS A 243 13.81 2.31 -6.47
CA LYS A 243 14.85 2.97 -5.67
C LYS A 243 15.57 4.08 -6.42
N TYR A 244 15.72 3.92 -7.73
CA TYR A 244 16.52 4.84 -8.56
C TYR A 244 15.77 6.12 -8.94
N LYS A 245 14.46 6.12 -9.07
CA LYS A 245 13.72 7.35 -9.40
C LYS A 245 13.92 8.43 -8.34
N ASN A 246 13.97 8.02 -7.07
CA ASN A 246 14.23 8.92 -5.96
C ASN A 246 15.69 9.42 -5.92
N THR A 247 16.65 8.54 -6.22
CA THR A 247 18.08 8.86 -6.16
C THR A 247 18.51 9.80 -7.28
N ILE A 248 17.92 9.70 -8.48
CA ILE A 248 18.22 10.59 -9.62
C ILE A 248 17.76 12.02 -9.30
N HIS A 249 16.58 12.17 -8.74
CA HIS A 249 16.03 13.48 -8.38
C HIS A 249 16.85 14.15 -7.27
N TYR A 250 17.23 13.42 -6.23
CA TYR A 250 18.13 13.90 -5.17
C TYR A 250 19.49 14.35 -5.72
N ALA A 251 20.08 13.56 -6.61
CA ALA A 251 21.37 13.89 -7.22
C ALA A 251 21.27 15.11 -8.16
N GLU A 252 20.12 15.34 -8.81
CA GLU A 252 19.89 16.51 -9.66
C GLU A 252 19.62 17.77 -8.84
N GLN A 253 18.80 17.71 -7.80
CA GLN A 253 18.59 18.83 -6.87
C GLN A 253 19.87 19.21 -6.14
N HIS A 254 20.62 18.25 -5.64
CA HIS A 254 21.88 18.51 -4.96
C HIS A 254 22.91 19.10 -5.90
N ARG A 255 23.00 18.64 -7.16
CA ARG A 255 23.82 19.26 -8.19
C ARG A 255 23.38 20.68 -8.54
N HIS A 256 22.09 20.94 -8.54
CA HIS A 256 21.54 22.29 -8.80
C HIS A 256 21.87 23.23 -7.65
N HIS A 257 21.71 22.83 -6.39
CA HIS A 257 22.13 23.61 -5.23
C HIS A 257 23.63 23.85 -5.18
N LEU A 258 24.47 22.89 -5.51
CA LEU A 258 25.91 23.05 -5.59
C LEU A 258 26.34 24.01 -6.71
N ARG A 259 25.62 24.03 -7.83
CA ARG A 259 25.87 24.98 -8.92
C ARG A 259 25.50 26.42 -8.52
N ILE A 260 24.36 26.59 -7.84
CA ILE A 260 23.94 27.92 -7.33
C ILE A 260 24.94 28.41 -6.28
N ASN A 261 25.35 27.58 -5.34
CA ASN A 261 26.31 27.95 -4.30
C ASN A 261 27.70 28.28 -4.89
N ARG A 262 28.17 27.57 -5.93
CA ARG A 262 29.42 27.92 -6.62
C ARG A 262 29.32 29.24 -7.37
N ALA A 263 28.24 29.44 -8.12
CA ALA A 263 28.01 30.70 -8.82
C ALA A 263 27.92 31.90 -7.87
N TRP A 264 27.42 31.70 -6.64
CA TRP A 264 27.41 32.70 -5.57
C TRP A 264 28.79 32.99 -5.02
N GLN A 265 29.60 31.94 -4.78
CA GLN A 265 30.97 32.09 -4.30
C GLN A 265 31.88 32.76 -5.33
N ASP A 266 31.74 32.45 -6.62
CA ASP A 266 32.52 33.05 -7.71
C ASP A 266 32.16 34.55 -7.90
N ASN A 267 30.91 34.96 -7.64
CA ASN A 267 30.50 36.38 -7.71
C ASN A 267 30.82 37.22 -6.46
N ILE A 268 31.23 36.63 -5.36
CA ILE A 268 31.63 37.36 -4.14
C ILE A 268 33.16 37.60 -4.12
N LEU A 269 33.90 36.88 -4.95
CA LEU A 269 35.38 36.95 -5.01
C LEU A 269 35.90 37.82 -6.17
N GLU A 270 35.02 38.42 -6.99
CA GLU A 270 35.31 39.52 -7.93
C GLU A 270 34.92 40.87 -7.29
#